data_f7d5a44abd51464d2c216257253f160e
#
_entry.id   f7d5a44abd51464d2c216257253f160e
#
_cell.length_a   1.000
_cell.length_b   1.000
_cell.length_c   1.000
_cell.angle_alpha   90.00
_cell.angle_beta   90.00
_cell.angle_gamma   90.00
#
_symmetry.space_group_name_H-M   'P 1'
#
loop_
_entity.id
_entity.type
_entity.pdbx_description
1 polymer ?
#
loop_
_entity_poly.entity_id
_entity_poly.type
_entity_poly.pdbx_seq_one_letter_code
_entity_poly.pdbx_strand_id
1 'polypeptide(L)'
;MTNRRTFLKGAAAAPAAALATPALAQSKITWRMQTYAGPALAEHVIDPAIKMFNDIAGDRMQIELFYADQLVPTGELFRAMQRGTIDAVQSDDDSMASPTEVTVFGGYFPFASRYSLDVPVLFNQYGLNEIWDEQYSAVGVKHISAGAW
;
A
#
# COMPACT_ATOMS: atom_id res chain seq x y z
N MET A 1 -45.60 47.35 24.38
CA MET A 1 -46.32 46.60 23.32
C MET A 1 -45.34 46.22 22.22
N THR A 2 -44.88 45.02 22.23
CA THR A 2 -43.87 44.53 21.29
C THR A 2 -44.54 44.17 19.95
N ASN A 3 -44.08 44.82 18.91
CA ASN A 3 -44.71 44.81 17.59
C ASN A 3 -44.44 43.47 16.91
N ARG A 4 -45.48 42.69 16.59
CA ARG A 4 -45.43 41.34 15.95
C ARG A 4 -44.61 41.31 14.65
N ARG A 5 -44.42 42.45 14.01
CA ARG A 5 -43.62 42.56 12.75
C ARG A 5 -42.12 42.49 12.98
N THR A 6 -41.62 42.77 14.19
CA THR A 6 -40.19 42.73 14.54
C THR A 6 -39.75 41.30 14.84
N PHE A 7 -40.67 40.44 15.34
CA PHE A 7 -40.39 39.05 15.63
C PHE A 7 -40.18 38.18 14.38
N LEU A 8 -40.90 38.50 13.31
CA LEU A 8 -40.81 37.74 12.04
C LEU A 8 -39.58 38.08 11.21
N LYS A 9 -38.92 39.21 11.45
CA LYS A 9 -37.65 39.57 10.78
C LYS A 9 -36.43 38.93 11.40
N GLY A 10 -36.50 38.47 12.65
CA GLY A 10 -35.43 37.78 13.35
C GLY A 10 -35.37 36.27 13.11
N ALA A 11 -36.49 35.67 12.67
CA ALA A 11 -36.60 34.22 12.48
C ALA A 11 -36.10 33.71 11.11
N ALA A 12 -35.85 34.62 10.15
CA ALA A 12 -35.43 34.24 8.80
C ALA A 12 -33.89 34.14 8.62
N ALA A 13 -33.07 34.54 9.62
CA ALA A 13 -31.62 34.55 9.53
C ALA A 13 -30.93 33.32 10.19
N ALA A 14 -31.69 32.43 10.83
CA ALA A 14 -31.15 31.33 11.59
C ALA A 14 -30.85 29.99 10.81
N PRO A 15 -31.41 29.69 9.62
CA PRO A 15 -31.16 28.44 8.97
C PRO A 15 -29.93 28.42 8.04
N ALA A 16 -29.32 29.58 7.73
CA ALA A 16 -28.18 29.59 6.78
C ALA A 16 -26.83 29.25 7.41
N ALA A 17 -26.70 29.26 8.73
CA ALA A 17 -25.43 28.94 9.43
C ALA A 17 -25.24 27.44 9.73
N ALA A 18 -26.27 26.62 9.56
CA ALA A 18 -26.21 25.19 9.92
C ALA A 18 -25.75 24.29 8.76
N LEU A 19 -25.43 24.81 7.57
CA LEU A 19 -25.04 24.02 6.40
C LEU A 19 -23.53 24.11 6.08
N ALA A 20 -22.76 24.84 6.86
CA ALA A 20 -21.31 24.76 6.78
C ALA A 20 -20.80 23.58 7.63
N THR A 21 -21.13 22.35 7.22
CA THR A 21 -20.34 21.22 7.68
C THR A 21 -18.92 21.46 7.19
N PRO A 22 -17.92 21.54 8.10
CA PRO A 22 -16.53 21.56 7.64
C PRO A 22 -16.34 20.30 6.79
N ALA A 23 -16.01 20.47 5.52
CA ALA A 23 -15.49 19.38 4.73
C ALA A 23 -14.24 18.92 5.50
N LEU A 24 -14.34 17.79 6.20
CA LEU A 24 -13.18 17.12 6.77
C LEU A 24 -12.30 16.80 5.57
N ALA A 25 -11.32 17.66 5.35
CA ALA A 25 -10.27 17.37 4.37
C ALA A 25 -9.63 16.06 4.82
N GLN A 26 -9.97 15.00 4.12
CA GLN A 26 -9.39 13.69 4.39
C GLN A 26 -7.89 13.84 4.14
N SER A 27 -7.09 13.73 5.19
CA SER A 27 -5.65 13.85 5.08
C SER A 27 -5.15 12.78 4.10
N LYS A 28 -4.34 13.20 3.14
CA LYS A 28 -3.71 12.30 2.18
C LYS A 28 -2.91 11.23 2.93
N ILE A 29 -3.15 9.98 2.61
CA ILE A 29 -2.41 8.86 3.18
C ILE A 29 -1.05 8.82 2.48
N THR A 30 0.05 8.85 3.23
CA THR A 30 1.40 8.71 2.68
C THR A 30 2.03 7.44 3.23
N TRP A 31 2.45 6.55 2.33
CA TRP A 31 3.20 5.35 2.67
C TRP A 31 4.66 5.51 2.28
N ARG A 32 5.54 5.14 3.20
CA ARG A 32 6.96 4.94 2.92
C ARG A 32 7.15 3.49 2.50
N MET A 33 7.52 3.28 1.26
CA MET A 33 7.76 1.95 0.70
C MET A 33 9.24 1.82 0.36
N GLN A 34 9.90 0.78 0.87
CA GLN A 34 11.26 0.46 0.45
C GLN A 34 11.27 -0.79 -0.41
N THR A 35 12.01 -0.72 -1.52
CA THR A 35 12.30 -1.88 -2.36
C THR A 35 13.65 -2.51 -1.99
N TYR A 36 13.79 -3.80 -2.27
CA TYR A 36 15.09 -4.49 -2.24
C TYR A 36 15.97 -4.13 -3.42
N ALA A 37 15.39 -3.55 -4.46
CA ALA A 37 16.05 -3.24 -5.70
C ALA A 37 17.01 -2.06 -5.57
N GLY A 38 18.21 -2.22 -6.11
CA GLY A 38 19.13 -1.11 -6.32
C GLY A 38 18.66 -0.16 -7.43
N PRO A 39 19.38 0.98 -7.63
CA PRO A 39 18.95 2.07 -8.52
C PRO A 39 18.56 1.62 -9.93
N ALA A 40 19.35 0.73 -10.55
CA ALA A 40 19.11 0.34 -11.94
C ALA A 40 17.73 -0.33 -12.15
N LEU A 41 17.34 -1.24 -11.26
CA LEU A 41 16.04 -1.91 -11.34
C LEU A 41 14.92 -0.98 -10.84
N ALA A 42 15.16 -0.24 -9.77
CA ALA A 42 14.17 0.66 -9.20
C ALA A 42 13.77 1.75 -10.19
N GLU A 43 14.73 2.47 -10.79
CA GLU A 43 14.46 3.58 -11.71
C GLU A 43 13.74 3.16 -12.99
N HIS A 44 14.00 1.95 -13.49
CA HIS A 44 13.45 1.54 -14.78
C HIS A 44 12.17 0.73 -14.68
N VAL A 45 11.89 0.11 -13.53
CA VAL A 45 10.74 -0.80 -13.37
C VAL A 45 9.81 -0.31 -12.27
N ILE A 46 10.32 0.00 -11.08
CA ILE A 46 9.49 0.25 -9.91
C ILE A 46 9.01 1.71 -9.87
N ASP A 47 9.88 2.67 -10.07
CA ASP A 47 9.52 4.09 -10.11
C ASP A 47 8.39 4.40 -11.10
N PRO A 48 8.41 3.92 -12.36
CA PRO A 48 7.31 4.16 -13.29
C PRO A 48 5.98 3.62 -12.79
N ALA A 49 5.98 2.45 -12.14
CA ALA A 49 4.76 1.86 -11.59
C ALA A 49 4.23 2.66 -10.38
N ILE A 50 5.13 3.09 -9.48
CA ILE A 50 4.75 3.93 -8.34
C ILE A 50 4.26 5.30 -8.78
N LYS A 51 4.90 5.90 -9.79
CA LYS A 51 4.44 7.16 -10.37
C LYS A 51 3.03 7.01 -10.95
N MET A 52 2.77 5.98 -11.73
CA MET A 52 1.44 5.71 -12.27
C MET A 52 0.40 5.53 -11.15
N PHE A 53 0.74 4.79 -10.10
CA PHE A 53 -0.12 4.64 -8.93
C PHE A 53 -0.43 6.00 -8.28
N ASN A 54 0.59 6.82 -8.03
CA ASN A 54 0.44 8.13 -7.41
C ASN A 54 -0.44 9.08 -8.27
N ASP A 55 -0.28 9.04 -9.59
CA ASP A 55 -1.10 9.82 -10.53
C ASP A 55 -2.59 9.38 -10.47
N ILE A 56 -2.85 8.08 -10.38
CA ILE A 56 -4.22 7.54 -10.26
C ILE A 56 -4.81 7.80 -8.88
N ALA A 57 -4.03 7.66 -7.82
CA ALA A 57 -4.48 7.85 -6.43
C ALA A 57 -4.79 9.32 -6.11
N GLY A 58 -4.11 10.26 -6.77
CA GLY A 58 -4.31 11.70 -6.64
C GLY A 58 -4.12 12.19 -5.21
N ASP A 59 -5.15 12.88 -4.69
CA ASP A 59 -5.11 13.43 -3.32
C ASP A 59 -5.47 12.42 -2.22
N ARG A 60 -5.82 11.18 -2.58
CA ARG A 60 -6.23 10.17 -1.61
C ARG A 60 -5.04 9.48 -0.96
N MET A 61 -4.03 9.15 -1.75
CA MET A 61 -2.86 8.38 -1.29
C MET A 61 -1.62 8.73 -2.10
N GLN A 62 -0.47 8.57 -1.47
CA GLN A 62 0.85 8.68 -2.08
C GLN A 62 1.78 7.61 -1.54
N ILE A 63 2.59 7.03 -2.41
CA ILE A 63 3.70 6.16 -2.04
C ILE A 63 5.01 6.94 -2.28
N GLU A 64 5.82 7.04 -1.24
CA GLU A 64 7.21 7.51 -1.30
C GLU A 64 8.11 6.28 -1.41
N LEU A 65 8.75 6.12 -2.57
CA LEU A 65 9.63 4.99 -2.83
C LEU A 65 11.06 5.28 -2.35
N PHE A 66 11.61 4.31 -1.63
CA PHE A 66 13.01 4.27 -1.20
C PHE A 66 13.67 3.02 -1.80
N TYR A 67 14.89 3.17 -2.27
CA TYR A 67 15.64 2.07 -2.87
C TYR A 67 16.32 1.20 -1.80
N ALA A 68 16.96 0.12 -2.23
CA ALA A 68 17.67 -0.78 -1.32
C ALA A 68 18.56 -0.03 -0.34
N ASP A 69 18.48 -0.41 0.92
CA ASP A 69 19.32 0.08 2.03
C ASP A 69 19.19 1.58 2.36
N GLN A 70 18.18 2.28 1.82
CA GLN A 70 18.01 3.72 2.11
C GLN A 70 17.37 4.01 3.47
N LEU A 71 16.41 3.21 3.91
CA LEU A 71 15.76 3.37 5.23
C LEU A 71 16.28 2.31 6.21
N VAL A 72 16.29 1.06 5.78
CA VAL A 72 16.76 -0.09 6.56
C VAL A 72 17.55 -1.04 5.65
N PRO A 73 18.48 -1.86 6.20
CA PRO A 73 19.13 -2.92 5.42
C PRO A 73 18.11 -3.86 4.79
N THR A 74 18.35 -4.31 3.57
CA THR A 74 17.44 -5.17 2.80
C THR A 74 16.98 -6.40 3.58
N GLY A 75 17.87 -7.09 4.29
CA GLY A 75 17.53 -8.23 5.15
C GLY A 75 16.66 -7.90 6.38
N GLU A 76 16.45 -6.62 6.70
CA GLU A 76 15.61 -6.18 7.81
C GLU A 76 14.23 -5.63 7.35
N LEU A 77 13.96 -5.63 6.04
CA LEU A 77 12.74 -5.05 5.45
C LEU A 77 11.47 -5.61 6.09
N PHE A 78 11.38 -6.93 6.21
CA PHE A 78 10.19 -7.57 6.78
C PHE A 78 9.94 -7.15 8.22
N ARG A 79 10.97 -7.17 9.05
CA ARG A 79 10.88 -6.76 10.46
C ARG A 79 10.58 -5.27 10.63
N ALA A 80 11.10 -4.43 9.73
CA ALA A 80 10.84 -3.01 9.73
C ALA A 80 9.37 -2.70 9.40
N MET A 81 8.78 -3.43 8.45
CA MET A 81 7.36 -3.35 8.12
C MET A 81 6.49 -3.84 9.29
N GLN A 82 6.80 -5.00 9.88
CA GLN A 82 6.07 -5.50 11.05
C GLN A 82 6.05 -4.51 12.23
N ARG A 83 7.14 -3.76 12.42
CA ARG A 83 7.25 -2.73 13.48
C ARG A 83 6.64 -1.39 13.09
N GLY A 84 6.14 -1.23 11.86
CA GLY A 84 5.62 0.03 11.36
C GLY A 84 6.69 1.11 11.11
N THR A 85 7.97 0.73 11.01
CA THR A 85 9.04 1.66 10.64
C THR A 85 8.93 2.08 9.19
N ILE A 86 8.46 1.17 8.33
CA ILE A 86 8.06 1.39 6.94
C ILE A 86 6.66 0.83 6.74
N ASP A 87 5.91 1.42 5.81
CA ASP A 87 4.50 1.08 5.62
C ASP A 87 4.30 -0.05 4.62
N ALA A 88 5.21 -0.17 3.65
CA ALA A 88 5.18 -1.20 2.62
C ALA A 88 6.58 -1.62 2.19
N VAL A 89 6.68 -2.82 1.65
CA VAL A 89 7.90 -3.39 1.07
C VAL A 89 7.58 -3.94 -0.30
N GLN A 90 8.43 -3.65 -1.27
CA GLN A 90 8.48 -4.36 -2.54
C GLN A 90 9.75 -5.20 -2.55
N SER A 91 9.60 -6.51 -2.51
CA SER A 91 10.72 -7.45 -2.46
C SER A 91 10.31 -8.80 -3.03
N ASP A 92 11.29 -9.63 -3.32
CA ASP A 92 11.09 -11.07 -3.40
C ASP A 92 11.09 -11.67 -1.98
N ASP A 93 10.54 -12.85 -1.85
CA ASP A 93 10.27 -13.48 -0.55
C ASP A 93 11.56 -13.81 0.22
N ASP A 94 12.64 -14.16 -0.45
CA ASP A 94 13.90 -14.56 0.16
C ASP A 94 14.82 -13.39 0.50
N SER A 95 14.80 -12.31 -0.29
CA SER A 95 15.67 -11.14 -0.05
C SER A 95 15.31 -10.37 1.23
N MET A 96 14.05 -10.37 1.64
CA MET A 96 13.61 -9.63 2.83
C MET A 96 13.69 -10.44 4.14
N ALA A 97 14.25 -11.65 4.11
CA ALA A 97 14.32 -12.54 5.27
C ALA A 97 12.97 -12.72 5.99
N SER A 98 11.92 -13.00 5.22
CA SER A 98 10.59 -13.27 5.76
C SER A 98 10.62 -14.49 6.72
N PRO A 99 9.93 -14.42 7.87
CA PRO A 99 9.85 -15.55 8.79
C PRO A 99 8.81 -16.62 8.37
N THR A 100 8.09 -16.43 7.27
CA THR A 100 7.06 -17.37 6.82
C THR A 100 7.66 -18.51 6.03
N GLU A 101 7.29 -19.76 6.36
CA GLU A 101 7.83 -20.95 5.68
C GLU A 101 7.46 -21.03 4.20
N VAL A 102 6.34 -20.43 3.82
CA VAL A 102 5.86 -20.39 2.44
C VAL A 102 6.84 -19.72 1.47
N THR A 103 7.66 -18.81 1.96
CA THR A 103 8.64 -18.07 1.15
C THR A 103 9.69 -18.98 0.51
N VAL A 104 9.97 -20.15 1.09
CA VAL A 104 10.87 -21.15 0.51
C VAL A 104 10.36 -21.62 -0.85
N PHE A 105 9.06 -21.56 -1.08
CA PHE A 105 8.44 -22.01 -2.33
C PHE A 105 8.16 -20.86 -3.31
N GLY A 106 8.34 -19.61 -2.90
CA GLY A 106 7.93 -18.43 -3.66
C GLY A 106 8.88 -17.99 -4.76
N GLY A 107 10.17 -18.13 -4.55
CA GLY A 107 11.14 -17.49 -5.42
C GLY A 107 11.85 -18.41 -6.39
N TYR A 108 12.58 -19.37 -5.89
CA TYR A 108 13.60 -20.06 -6.70
C TYR A 108 13.49 -21.58 -6.65
N PHE A 109 12.25 -22.11 -6.66
CA PHE A 109 12.11 -23.55 -6.74
C PHE A 109 12.55 -24.01 -8.15
N PRO A 110 13.67 -24.73 -8.28
CA PRO A 110 14.20 -25.11 -9.59
C PRO A 110 13.15 -25.88 -10.39
N PHE A 111 12.96 -25.48 -11.65
CA PHE A 111 12.04 -26.13 -12.58
C PHE A 111 10.54 -26.09 -12.19
N ALA A 112 10.15 -25.24 -11.26
CA ALA A 112 8.76 -25.10 -10.85
C ALA A 112 7.84 -24.58 -11.96
N SER A 113 8.36 -23.71 -12.81
CA SER A 113 7.64 -23.20 -13.99
C SER A 113 8.49 -23.28 -15.24
N ARG A 114 7.84 -23.50 -16.38
CA ARG A 114 8.49 -23.51 -17.68
C ARG A 114 8.63 -22.11 -18.26
N TYR A 115 7.66 -21.25 -17.95
CA TYR A 115 7.60 -19.87 -18.42
C TYR A 115 7.32 -18.94 -17.23
N SER A 116 7.84 -17.72 -17.26
CA SER A 116 7.55 -16.70 -16.22
C SER A 116 6.05 -16.40 -16.11
N LEU A 117 5.29 -16.54 -17.18
CA LEU A 117 3.83 -16.38 -17.17
C LEU A 117 3.08 -17.49 -16.42
N ASP A 118 3.71 -18.63 -16.14
CA ASP A 118 3.08 -19.70 -15.36
C ASP A 118 2.90 -19.29 -13.90
N VAL A 119 3.80 -18.44 -13.36
CA VAL A 119 3.76 -17.99 -11.96
C VAL A 119 2.51 -17.17 -11.65
N PRO A 120 2.14 -16.11 -12.40
CA PRO A 120 0.87 -15.41 -12.19
C PRO A 120 -0.36 -16.31 -12.29
N VAL A 121 -0.33 -17.32 -13.15
CA VAL A 121 -1.41 -18.29 -13.28
C VAL A 121 -1.53 -19.15 -12.02
N LEU A 122 -0.41 -19.65 -11.50
CA LEU A 122 -0.37 -20.41 -10.24
C LEU A 122 -0.92 -19.57 -9.07
N PHE A 123 -0.49 -18.32 -8.96
CA PHE A 123 -0.95 -17.45 -7.89
C PHE A 123 -2.43 -17.09 -8.02
N ASN A 124 -2.92 -16.75 -9.20
CA ASN A 124 -4.27 -16.21 -9.37
C ASN A 124 -5.34 -17.28 -9.67
N GLN A 125 -4.97 -18.48 -10.16
CA GLN A 125 -5.94 -19.49 -10.57
C GLN A 125 -5.85 -20.80 -9.78
N TYR A 126 -4.73 -21.06 -9.11
CA TYR A 126 -4.50 -22.31 -8.39
C TYR A 126 -4.35 -22.16 -6.88
N GLY A 127 -4.78 -21.03 -6.33
CA GLY A 127 -4.91 -20.83 -4.88
C GLY A 127 -3.63 -20.49 -4.12
N LEU A 128 -2.54 -20.16 -4.82
CA LEU A 128 -1.30 -19.77 -4.13
C LEU A 128 -1.43 -18.42 -3.43
N ASN A 129 -2.20 -17.48 -3.97
CA ASN A 129 -2.45 -16.19 -3.30
C ASN A 129 -3.11 -16.39 -1.93
N GLU A 130 -4.05 -17.32 -1.81
CA GLU A 130 -4.74 -17.63 -0.56
C GLU A 130 -3.77 -18.19 0.48
N ILE A 131 -2.85 -19.08 0.07
CA ILE A 131 -1.84 -19.66 0.95
C ILE A 131 -0.87 -18.58 1.45
N TRP A 132 -0.38 -17.73 0.54
CA TRP A 132 0.49 -16.61 0.91
C TRP A 132 -0.21 -15.62 1.83
N ASP A 133 -1.45 -15.26 1.51
CA ASP A 133 -2.22 -14.31 2.31
C ASP A 133 -2.49 -14.85 3.73
N GLU A 134 -2.79 -16.13 3.88
CA GLU A 134 -2.95 -16.79 5.18
C GLU A 134 -1.66 -16.71 6.00
N GLN A 135 -0.53 -17.11 5.42
CA GLN A 135 0.75 -17.16 6.12
C GLN A 135 1.27 -15.76 6.50
N TYR A 136 1.15 -14.78 5.61
CA TYR A 136 1.57 -13.41 5.91
C TYR A 136 0.62 -12.72 6.90
N SER A 137 -0.68 -12.98 6.82
CA SER A 137 -1.67 -12.45 7.77
C SER A 137 -1.43 -12.97 9.19
N ALA A 138 -0.99 -14.21 9.34
CA ALA A 138 -0.64 -14.81 10.63
C ALA A 138 0.51 -14.06 11.34
N VAL A 139 1.36 -13.36 10.59
CA VAL A 139 2.47 -12.55 11.10
C VAL A 139 2.19 -11.04 11.02
N GLY A 140 0.93 -10.65 10.78
CA GLY A 140 0.47 -9.26 10.81
C GLY A 140 0.80 -8.45 9.55
N VAL A 141 1.03 -9.10 8.43
CA VAL A 141 1.38 -8.48 7.16
C VAL A 141 0.34 -8.84 6.09
N LYS A 142 -0.01 -7.88 5.24
CA LYS A 142 -0.84 -8.15 4.06
C LYS A 142 0.06 -8.43 2.86
N HIS A 143 -0.09 -9.60 2.27
CA HIS A 143 0.57 -9.94 1.01
C HIS A 143 -0.22 -9.38 -0.18
N ILE A 144 0.49 -8.85 -1.16
CA ILE A 144 -0.04 -8.42 -2.45
C ILE A 144 0.90 -8.97 -3.51
N SER A 145 0.42 -9.94 -4.29
CA SER A 145 1.23 -10.51 -5.37
C SER A 145 1.51 -9.46 -6.45
N ALA A 146 2.77 -9.22 -6.73
CA ALA A 146 3.21 -8.30 -7.77
C ALA A 146 3.42 -8.98 -9.14
N GLY A 147 3.26 -10.30 -9.22
CA GLY A 147 3.57 -11.08 -10.42
C GLY A 147 5.04 -11.51 -10.49
N ALA A 148 5.38 -12.25 -11.56
CA ALA A 148 6.75 -12.65 -11.84
C ALA A 148 7.43 -11.63 -12.77
N TRP A 149 8.70 -11.43 -12.57
CA TRP A 149 9.60 -10.61 -13.41
C TRP A 149 10.16 -11.43 -14.56
#